data_7064e8ce9168d512f462f5078d30d550
#
_entry.id   7064e8ce9168d512f462f5078d30d550
#
_cell.length_a   1.000
_cell.length_b   1.000
_cell.length_c   1.000
_cell.angle_alpha   90.00
_cell.angle_beta   90.00
_cell.angle_gamma   90.00
#
_symmetry.space_group_name_H-M   'P 1'
#
loop_
_entity.id
_entity.type
_entity.pdbx_description
1 polymer ?
#
loop_
_entity_poly.entity_id
_entity_poly.type
_entity_poly.pdbx_seq_one_letter_code
_entity_poly.pdbx_strand_id
1 'polypeptide(L)'
;WRGESNYRLDRFPQAGNDYRLYLEFATSKNGQEYGLALYNLGYTYFKQKNYGNAGTWFTRFVDRGSINERTMQADAYNRIGDCNFYDRRFEQARQDYARAVEIDPSLGDYSLYQEAFVRGLQRDYNGKVQTLNRLISDYPESQYMDDALYEQGRAFVQMEDNANAIARFNILVKKFPESNVARRAANEIGLLYYQDDKYPEAIQAYKQVIASYPGSEEARLAQRDLK
;
A
#
# COMPACT_ATOMS: atom_id res chain seq x y z
N TRP A 1 -23.60 13.69 15.73
CA TRP A 1 -24.43 14.01 14.57
C TRP A 1 -23.90 15.22 13.79
N ARG A 2 -23.67 16.41 14.42
CA ARG A 2 -23.20 17.61 13.71
C ARG A 2 -21.78 17.44 13.13
N GLY A 3 -20.86 16.87 13.88
CA GLY A 3 -19.52 16.58 13.41
C GLY A 3 -19.51 15.64 12.20
N GLU A 4 -20.32 14.59 12.23
CA GLU A 4 -20.50 13.66 11.10
C GLU A 4 -21.08 14.36 9.86
N SER A 5 -22.09 15.21 10.04
CA SER A 5 -22.66 15.98 8.93
C SER A 5 -21.63 16.94 8.31
N ASN A 6 -20.84 17.62 9.14
CA ASN A 6 -19.77 18.49 8.64
C ASN A 6 -18.66 17.69 7.93
N TYR A 7 -18.30 16.50 8.44
CA TYR A 7 -17.33 15.63 7.79
C TYR A 7 -17.78 15.21 6.40
N ARG A 8 -19.04 14.74 6.26
CA ARG A 8 -19.62 14.34 4.97
C ARG A 8 -19.75 15.48 3.96
N LEU A 9 -19.78 16.73 4.43
CA LEU A 9 -19.80 17.93 3.60
C LEU A 9 -18.39 18.50 3.36
N ASP A 10 -17.34 17.73 3.66
CA ASP A 10 -15.93 18.13 3.57
C ASP A 10 -15.55 19.38 4.38
N ARG A 11 -16.38 19.73 5.38
CA ARG A 11 -16.15 20.83 6.32
C ARG A 11 -15.29 20.36 7.49
N PHE A 12 -14.06 19.91 7.18
CA PHE A 12 -13.18 19.25 8.15
C PHE A 12 -12.83 20.10 9.37
N PRO A 13 -12.54 21.44 9.28
CA PRO A 13 -12.29 22.23 10.47
C PRO A 13 -13.50 22.29 11.41
N GLN A 14 -14.71 22.41 10.88
CA GLN A 14 -15.95 22.43 11.68
C GLN A 14 -16.22 21.05 12.30
N ALA A 15 -16.05 19.97 11.51
CA ALA A 15 -16.17 18.60 12.01
C ALA A 15 -15.22 18.35 13.18
N GLY A 16 -13.95 18.76 13.04
CA GLY A 16 -12.94 18.62 14.09
C GLY A 16 -13.31 19.36 15.38
N ASN A 17 -13.87 20.58 15.27
CA ASN A 17 -14.35 21.32 16.42
C ASN A 17 -15.53 20.61 17.11
N ASP A 18 -16.48 20.10 16.33
CA ASP A 18 -17.65 19.40 16.87
C ASP A 18 -17.27 18.11 17.60
N TYR A 19 -16.37 17.31 17.03
CA TYR A 19 -15.87 16.09 17.70
C TYR A 19 -15.09 16.41 18.96
N ARG A 20 -14.23 17.45 18.97
CA ARG A 20 -13.49 17.87 20.17
C ARG A 20 -14.42 18.31 21.29
N LEU A 21 -15.44 19.13 20.97
CA LEU A 21 -16.45 19.55 21.93
C LEU A 21 -17.17 18.33 22.54
N TYR A 22 -17.58 17.37 21.69
CA TYR A 22 -18.19 16.15 22.19
C TYR A 22 -17.26 15.40 23.16
N LEU A 23 -15.99 15.21 22.79
CA LEU A 23 -15.01 14.48 23.61
C LEU A 23 -14.71 15.21 24.94
N GLU A 24 -14.77 16.52 24.96
CA GLU A 24 -14.58 17.35 26.16
C GLU A 24 -15.72 17.16 27.17
N PHE A 25 -16.97 17.19 26.68
CA PHE A 25 -18.17 17.15 27.51
C PHE A 25 -18.81 15.77 27.66
N ALA A 26 -18.21 14.72 27.04
CA ALA A 26 -18.75 13.38 27.15
C ALA A 26 -18.76 12.87 28.60
N THR A 27 -19.93 12.43 29.07
CA THR A 27 -20.12 11.90 30.42
C THR A 27 -19.52 10.49 30.59
N SER A 28 -19.41 9.74 29.50
CA SER A 28 -18.79 8.40 29.48
C SER A 28 -17.68 8.34 28.44
N LYS A 29 -16.47 7.99 28.88
CA LYS A 29 -15.30 7.80 28.00
C LYS A 29 -15.12 6.37 27.51
N ASN A 30 -15.95 5.44 28.00
CA ASN A 30 -15.84 4.01 27.66
C ASN A 30 -16.89 3.56 26.63
N GLY A 31 -17.84 4.45 26.26
CA GLY A 31 -18.89 4.14 25.30
C GLY A 31 -18.41 4.05 23.86
N GLN A 32 -19.16 3.32 23.04
CA GLN A 32 -18.90 3.19 21.60
C GLN A 32 -18.89 4.55 20.89
N GLU A 33 -19.78 5.44 21.27
CA GLU A 33 -19.88 6.80 20.68
C GLU A 33 -18.63 7.63 20.94
N TYR A 34 -18.03 7.50 22.13
CA TYR A 34 -16.77 8.17 22.46
C TYR A 34 -15.63 7.64 21.58
N GLY A 35 -15.54 6.31 21.40
CA GLY A 35 -14.60 5.69 20.48
C GLY A 35 -14.76 6.17 19.04
N LEU A 36 -16.00 6.19 18.55
CA LEU A 36 -16.31 6.67 17.21
C LEU A 36 -15.92 8.14 17.01
N ALA A 37 -16.10 8.98 18.04
CA ALA A 37 -15.69 10.39 17.98
C ALA A 37 -14.16 10.54 17.89
N LEU A 38 -13.38 9.74 18.64
CA LEU A 38 -11.91 9.70 18.53
C LEU A 38 -11.46 9.29 17.13
N TYR A 39 -12.04 8.20 16.63
CA TYR A 39 -11.73 7.66 15.30
C TYR A 39 -12.06 8.66 14.18
N ASN A 40 -13.25 9.24 14.20
CA ASN A 40 -13.67 10.22 13.20
C ASN A 40 -12.85 11.52 13.29
N LEU A 41 -12.42 11.91 14.49
CA LEU A 41 -11.52 13.05 14.65
C LEU A 41 -10.13 12.75 14.06
N GLY A 42 -9.63 11.52 14.21
CA GLY A 42 -8.43 11.04 13.52
C GLY A 42 -8.55 11.23 12.00
N TYR A 43 -9.63 10.72 11.41
CA TYR A 43 -9.90 10.90 9.98
C TYR A 43 -10.06 12.35 9.56
N THR A 44 -10.69 13.18 10.40
CA THR A 44 -10.87 14.60 10.13
C THR A 44 -9.52 15.31 9.95
N TYR A 45 -8.55 15.00 10.79
CA TYR A 45 -7.18 15.52 10.64
C TYR A 45 -6.43 14.87 9.48
N PHE A 46 -6.65 13.58 9.25
CA PHE A 46 -6.01 12.85 8.14
C PHE A 46 -6.42 13.45 6.78
N LYS A 47 -7.70 13.77 6.59
CA LYS A 47 -8.22 14.45 5.37
C LYS A 47 -7.62 15.84 5.17
N GLN A 48 -7.26 16.51 6.24
CA GLN A 48 -6.55 17.79 6.22
C GLN A 48 -5.03 17.63 6.03
N LYS A 49 -4.52 16.41 5.84
CA LYS A 49 -3.10 16.06 5.77
C LYS A 49 -2.31 16.46 7.03
N ASN A 50 -3.00 16.61 8.15
CA ASN A 50 -2.40 16.87 9.45
C ASN A 50 -2.11 15.55 10.14
N TYR A 51 -1.08 14.85 9.66
CA TYR A 51 -0.77 13.48 10.04
C TYR A 51 -0.36 13.35 11.51
N GLY A 52 0.33 14.33 12.09
CA GLY A 52 0.69 14.32 13.50
C GLY A 52 -0.52 14.30 14.44
N ASN A 53 -1.50 15.18 14.20
CA ASN A 53 -2.75 15.17 14.96
C ASN A 53 -3.60 13.93 14.64
N ALA A 54 -3.68 13.53 13.38
CA ALA A 54 -4.41 12.32 13.00
C ALA A 54 -3.89 11.10 13.75
N GLY A 55 -2.58 10.86 13.74
CA GLY A 55 -1.95 9.77 14.47
C GLY A 55 -2.24 9.81 15.97
N THR A 56 -2.20 10.99 16.59
CA THR A 56 -2.55 11.17 18.01
C THR A 56 -3.98 10.71 18.32
N TRP A 57 -4.95 11.06 17.50
CA TRP A 57 -6.35 10.71 17.74
C TRP A 57 -6.66 9.24 17.45
N PHE A 58 -6.07 8.68 16.40
CA PHE A 58 -6.17 7.23 16.15
C PHE A 58 -5.51 6.41 17.27
N THR A 59 -4.34 6.84 17.78
CA THR A 59 -3.69 6.19 18.92
C THR A 59 -4.58 6.20 20.15
N ARG A 60 -5.20 7.33 20.50
CA ARG A 60 -6.17 7.40 21.59
C ARG A 60 -7.37 6.47 21.40
N PHE A 61 -7.77 6.24 20.15
CA PHE A 61 -8.84 5.30 19.82
C PHE A 61 -8.41 3.86 20.13
N VAL A 62 -7.25 3.42 19.63
CA VAL A 62 -6.78 2.03 19.81
C VAL A 62 -6.39 1.73 21.26
N ASP A 63 -5.88 2.71 21.99
CA ASP A 63 -5.50 2.57 23.41
C ASP A 63 -6.69 2.27 24.34
N ARG A 64 -7.92 2.51 23.90
CA ARG A 64 -9.13 2.10 24.63
C ARG A 64 -9.31 0.59 24.74
N GLY A 65 -8.71 -0.18 23.82
CA GLY A 65 -8.72 -1.64 23.88
C GLY A 65 -10.09 -2.29 23.72
N SER A 66 -11.02 -1.71 22.96
CA SER A 66 -12.36 -2.28 22.73
C SER A 66 -12.31 -3.53 21.84
N ILE A 67 -12.68 -4.68 22.41
CA ILE A 67 -12.69 -5.97 21.69
C ILE A 67 -13.75 -6.02 20.58
N ASN A 68 -14.81 -5.25 20.70
CA ASN A 68 -15.96 -5.28 19.76
C ASN A 68 -15.76 -4.46 18.48
N GLU A 69 -14.63 -3.75 18.36
CA GLU A 69 -14.35 -2.82 17.25
C GLU A 69 -13.11 -3.25 16.43
N ARG A 70 -12.91 -4.56 16.26
CA ARG A 70 -11.69 -5.13 15.64
C ARG A 70 -11.36 -4.51 14.27
N THR A 71 -12.33 -4.43 13.39
CA THR A 71 -12.13 -3.87 12.04
C THR A 71 -11.75 -2.39 12.09
N MET A 72 -12.40 -1.61 12.96
CA MET A 72 -12.03 -0.20 13.16
C MET A 72 -10.65 -0.06 13.81
N GLN A 73 -10.28 -0.97 14.72
CA GLN A 73 -8.94 -0.95 15.32
C GLN A 73 -7.87 -1.28 14.28
N ALA A 74 -8.09 -2.29 13.43
CA ALA A 74 -7.16 -2.63 12.36
C ALA A 74 -7.02 -1.46 11.37
N ASP A 75 -8.13 -0.83 10.97
CA ASP A 75 -8.07 0.35 10.11
C ASP A 75 -7.34 1.52 10.82
N ALA A 76 -7.62 1.77 12.10
CA ALA A 76 -6.92 2.82 12.85
C ALA A 76 -5.40 2.57 12.90
N TYR A 77 -4.95 1.31 13.09
CA TYR A 77 -3.52 0.97 12.99
C TYR A 77 -2.97 1.20 11.60
N ASN A 78 -3.72 0.91 10.53
CA ASN A 78 -3.32 1.28 9.17
C ASN A 78 -3.14 2.80 9.03
N ARG A 79 -4.07 3.60 9.58
CA ARG A 79 -3.96 5.08 9.54
C ARG A 79 -2.81 5.59 10.41
N ILE A 80 -2.53 4.98 11.55
CA ILE A 80 -1.34 5.31 12.38
C ILE A 80 -0.07 5.00 11.57
N GLY A 81 -0.02 3.84 10.92
CA GLY A 81 1.06 3.47 10.01
C GLY A 81 1.27 4.48 8.88
N ASP A 82 0.19 4.93 8.23
CA ASP A 82 0.25 5.98 7.21
C ASP A 82 0.81 7.28 7.79
N CYS A 83 0.35 7.70 8.98
CA CYS A 83 0.85 8.90 9.65
C CYS A 83 2.35 8.79 9.96
N ASN A 84 2.78 7.65 10.49
CA ASN A 84 4.18 7.35 10.76
C ASN A 84 5.01 7.33 9.47
N PHE A 85 4.45 6.81 8.38
CA PHE A 85 5.08 6.81 7.07
C PHE A 85 5.34 8.24 6.56
N TYR A 86 4.34 9.11 6.61
CA TYR A 86 4.50 10.51 6.20
C TYR A 86 5.48 11.28 7.07
N ASP A 87 5.57 10.93 8.36
CA ASP A 87 6.57 11.49 9.30
C ASP A 87 7.94 10.80 9.18
N ARG A 88 8.13 9.90 8.20
CA ARG A 88 9.36 9.14 7.95
C ARG A 88 9.80 8.21 9.10
N ARG A 89 8.89 7.87 9.98
CA ARG A 89 9.08 6.89 11.06
C ARG A 89 8.78 5.48 10.53
N PHE A 90 9.64 5.02 9.63
CA PHE A 90 9.40 3.81 8.83
C PHE A 90 9.27 2.55 9.67
N GLU A 91 10.09 2.40 10.72
CA GLU A 91 10.01 1.21 11.58
C GLU A 91 8.68 1.15 12.34
N GLN A 92 8.21 2.28 12.87
CA GLN A 92 6.90 2.38 13.50
C GLN A 92 5.77 2.09 12.51
N ALA A 93 5.82 2.68 11.32
CA ALA A 93 4.84 2.42 10.27
C ALA A 93 4.74 0.93 9.94
N ARG A 94 5.86 0.23 9.80
CA ARG A 94 5.92 -1.21 9.55
C ARG A 94 5.25 -2.01 10.66
N GLN A 95 5.53 -1.66 11.93
CA GLN A 95 4.93 -2.33 13.09
C GLN A 95 3.42 -2.11 13.15
N ASP A 96 2.94 -0.90 12.83
CA ASP A 96 1.52 -0.57 12.81
C ASP A 96 0.77 -1.35 11.73
N TYR A 97 1.31 -1.46 10.51
CA TYR A 97 0.71 -2.25 9.44
C TYR A 97 0.68 -3.75 9.81
N ALA A 98 1.76 -4.29 10.36
CA ALA A 98 1.79 -5.67 10.84
C ALA A 98 0.72 -5.91 11.92
N ARG A 99 0.57 -4.96 12.86
CA ARG A 99 -0.45 -5.02 13.90
C ARG A 99 -1.86 -5.01 13.36
N ALA A 100 -2.13 -4.21 12.32
CA ALA A 100 -3.43 -4.19 11.66
C ALA A 100 -3.83 -5.57 11.12
N VAL A 101 -2.92 -6.28 10.45
CA VAL A 101 -3.16 -7.65 9.93
C VAL A 101 -3.46 -8.64 11.06
N GLU A 102 -2.74 -8.55 12.20
CA GLU A 102 -2.98 -9.43 13.34
C GLU A 102 -4.36 -9.22 13.97
N ILE A 103 -4.82 -7.97 14.03
CA ILE A 103 -6.12 -7.62 14.62
C ILE A 103 -7.26 -8.08 13.74
N ASP A 104 -7.23 -7.72 12.45
CA ASP A 104 -8.27 -8.09 11.49
C ASP A 104 -7.67 -8.41 10.13
N PRO A 105 -7.47 -9.69 9.80
CA PRO A 105 -6.96 -10.09 8.49
C PRO A 105 -7.83 -9.67 7.32
N SER A 106 -9.10 -9.31 7.52
CA SER A 106 -9.99 -8.89 6.41
C SER A 106 -9.51 -7.62 5.70
N LEU A 107 -8.67 -6.79 6.35
CA LEU A 107 -8.02 -5.60 5.80
C LEU A 107 -6.53 -5.83 5.48
N GLY A 108 -6.10 -7.08 5.48
CA GLY A 108 -4.69 -7.45 5.46
C GLY A 108 -3.97 -7.16 4.15
N ASP A 109 -4.68 -7.14 3.02
CA ASP A 109 -4.07 -6.86 1.72
C ASP A 109 -3.47 -5.45 1.65
N TYR A 110 -4.21 -4.42 2.10
CA TYR A 110 -3.69 -3.06 2.23
C TYR A 110 -2.47 -3.02 3.17
N SER A 111 -2.62 -3.61 4.35
CA SER A 111 -1.58 -3.58 5.38
C SER A 111 -0.29 -4.24 4.92
N LEU A 112 -0.39 -5.43 4.30
CA LEU A 112 0.77 -6.16 3.76
C LEU A 112 1.43 -5.39 2.60
N TYR A 113 0.63 -4.77 1.73
CA TYR A 113 1.18 -3.96 0.65
C TYR A 113 1.99 -2.78 1.18
N GLN A 114 1.44 -2.03 2.15
CA GLN A 114 2.12 -0.90 2.76
C GLN A 114 3.36 -1.34 3.58
N GLU A 115 3.27 -2.44 4.34
CA GLU A 115 4.41 -3.02 5.05
C GLU A 115 5.54 -3.36 4.07
N ALA A 116 5.22 -4.03 2.96
CA ALA A 116 6.20 -4.38 1.94
C ALA A 116 6.85 -3.15 1.29
N PHE A 117 6.06 -2.09 1.08
CA PHE A 117 6.58 -0.83 0.57
C PHE A 117 7.60 -0.21 1.52
N VAL A 118 7.28 -0.15 2.82
CA VAL A 118 8.20 0.35 3.86
C VAL A 118 9.47 -0.49 3.94
N ARG A 119 9.37 -1.83 3.87
CA ARG A 119 10.54 -2.72 3.83
C ARG A 119 11.47 -2.40 2.66
N GLY A 120 10.90 -2.10 1.49
CA GLY A 120 11.67 -1.67 0.32
C GLY A 120 12.45 -0.37 0.56
N LEU A 121 11.84 0.62 1.23
CA LEU A 121 12.52 1.86 1.61
C LEU A 121 13.67 1.62 2.61
N GLN A 122 13.53 0.62 3.48
CA GLN A 122 14.56 0.19 4.42
C GLN A 122 15.60 -0.74 3.79
N ARG A 123 15.50 -1.04 2.48
CA ARG A 123 16.33 -2.00 1.74
C ARG A 123 16.24 -3.45 2.25
N ASP A 124 15.19 -3.77 2.98
CA ASP A 124 14.85 -5.14 3.37
C ASP A 124 14.11 -5.85 2.23
N TYR A 125 14.82 -6.14 1.14
CA TYR A 125 14.21 -6.72 -0.06
C TYR A 125 13.74 -8.16 0.16
N ASN A 126 14.43 -8.94 0.98
CA ASN A 126 13.97 -10.29 1.36
C ASN A 126 12.66 -10.24 2.14
N GLY A 127 12.59 -9.39 3.16
CA GLY A 127 11.35 -9.18 3.91
C GLY A 127 10.22 -8.64 3.05
N LYS A 128 10.52 -7.72 2.10
CA LYS A 128 9.55 -7.24 1.11
C LYS A 128 8.95 -8.38 0.30
N VAL A 129 9.81 -9.26 -0.27
CA VAL A 129 9.35 -10.41 -1.05
C VAL A 129 8.48 -11.35 -0.21
N GLN A 130 8.88 -11.65 1.03
CA GLN A 130 8.09 -12.50 1.93
C GLN A 130 6.73 -11.91 2.26
N THR A 131 6.68 -10.61 2.56
CA THR A 131 5.42 -9.90 2.86
C THR A 131 4.49 -9.90 1.65
N LEU A 132 5.02 -9.64 0.45
CA LEU A 132 4.24 -9.70 -0.79
C LEU A 132 3.80 -11.12 -1.16
N ASN A 133 4.59 -12.16 -0.82
CA ASN A 133 4.14 -13.54 -0.97
C ASN A 133 2.90 -13.83 -0.12
N ARG A 134 2.85 -13.33 1.13
CA ARG A 134 1.65 -13.44 1.96
C ARG A 134 0.44 -12.74 1.31
N LEU A 135 0.62 -11.52 0.80
CA LEU A 135 -0.45 -10.82 0.10
C LEU A 135 -0.98 -11.65 -1.05
N ILE A 136 -0.10 -12.16 -1.92
CA ILE A 136 -0.47 -12.92 -3.12
C ILE A 136 -1.16 -14.23 -2.77
N SER A 137 -0.72 -14.92 -1.70
CA SER A 137 -1.30 -16.21 -1.29
C SER A 137 -2.61 -16.07 -0.53
N ASP A 138 -2.68 -15.10 0.39
CA ASP A 138 -3.79 -14.99 1.34
C ASP A 138 -4.94 -14.13 0.77
N TYR A 139 -4.65 -13.25 -0.21
CA TYR A 139 -5.61 -12.32 -0.82
C TYR A 139 -5.59 -12.38 -2.35
N PRO A 140 -5.96 -13.51 -2.97
CA PRO A 140 -5.84 -13.72 -4.42
C PRO A 140 -6.69 -12.76 -5.27
N GLU A 141 -7.74 -12.16 -4.68
CA GLU A 141 -8.63 -11.19 -5.31
C GLU A 141 -8.31 -9.73 -4.93
N SER A 142 -7.16 -9.50 -4.30
CA SER A 142 -6.75 -8.14 -3.89
C SER A 142 -6.57 -7.22 -5.10
N GLN A 143 -7.02 -5.98 -4.94
CA GLN A 143 -6.76 -4.90 -5.90
C GLN A 143 -5.27 -4.54 -6.03
N TYR A 144 -4.43 -4.98 -5.10
CA TYR A 144 -2.97 -4.76 -5.10
C TYR A 144 -2.19 -5.89 -5.76
N MET A 145 -2.85 -6.87 -6.41
CA MET A 145 -2.20 -8.08 -6.92
C MET A 145 -1.18 -7.78 -8.01
N ASP A 146 -1.51 -6.93 -8.97
CA ASP A 146 -0.62 -6.54 -10.06
C ASP A 146 0.56 -5.69 -9.55
N ASP A 147 0.29 -4.72 -8.67
CA ASP A 147 1.33 -3.94 -8.01
C ASP A 147 2.24 -4.82 -7.14
N ALA A 148 1.68 -5.80 -6.42
CA ALA A 148 2.45 -6.72 -5.58
C ALA A 148 3.42 -7.58 -6.41
N LEU A 149 2.97 -8.10 -7.55
CA LEU A 149 3.83 -8.85 -8.48
C LEU A 149 4.94 -7.98 -9.07
N TYR A 150 4.61 -6.74 -9.44
CA TYR A 150 5.58 -5.77 -9.93
C TYR A 150 6.64 -5.45 -8.88
N GLU A 151 6.20 -5.15 -7.66
CA GLU A 151 7.09 -4.82 -6.55
C GLU A 151 7.97 -6.00 -6.10
N GLN A 152 7.48 -7.25 -6.26
CA GLN A 152 8.34 -8.44 -6.08
C GLN A 152 9.42 -8.50 -7.15
N GLY A 153 9.06 -8.34 -8.42
CA GLY A 153 10.04 -8.30 -9.51
C GLY A 153 11.10 -7.24 -9.28
N ARG A 154 10.67 -6.03 -8.88
CA ARG A 154 11.58 -4.93 -8.53
C ARG A 154 12.52 -5.27 -7.36
N ALA A 155 12.01 -5.96 -6.34
CA ALA A 155 12.83 -6.39 -5.21
C ALA A 155 13.90 -7.41 -5.65
N PHE A 156 13.57 -8.37 -6.53
CA PHE A 156 14.52 -9.30 -7.09
C PHE A 156 15.58 -8.60 -7.95
N VAL A 157 15.21 -7.59 -8.73
CA VAL A 157 16.19 -6.75 -9.46
C VAL A 157 17.18 -6.09 -8.50
N GLN A 158 16.71 -5.55 -7.37
CA GLN A 158 17.59 -4.93 -6.37
C GLN A 158 18.53 -5.95 -5.66
N MET A 159 18.15 -7.22 -5.68
CA MET A 159 18.97 -8.35 -5.17
C MET A 159 19.85 -8.97 -6.25
N GLU A 160 19.87 -8.40 -7.48
CA GLU A 160 20.59 -8.93 -8.64
C GLU A 160 20.13 -10.34 -9.04
N ASP A 161 18.89 -10.72 -8.68
CA ASP A 161 18.28 -12.00 -9.02
C ASP A 161 17.35 -11.82 -10.24
N ASN A 162 17.99 -11.65 -11.41
CA ASN A 162 17.28 -11.39 -12.66
C ASN A 162 16.33 -12.55 -13.03
N ALA A 163 16.68 -13.79 -12.71
CA ALA A 163 15.85 -14.95 -13.02
C ALA A 163 14.49 -14.92 -12.30
N ASN A 164 14.51 -14.65 -10.99
CA ASN A 164 13.29 -14.51 -10.22
C ASN A 164 12.52 -13.22 -10.58
N ALA A 165 13.21 -12.12 -10.87
CA ALA A 165 12.58 -10.89 -11.35
C ALA A 165 11.79 -11.16 -12.65
N ILE A 166 12.40 -11.76 -13.66
CA ILE A 166 11.76 -12.12 -14.94
C ILE A 166 10.57 -13.06 -14.69
N ALA A 167 10.70 -14.04 -13.80
CA ALA A 167 9.60 -14.95 -13.48
C ALA A 167 8.38 -14.19 -12.92
N ARG A 168 8.57 -13.24 -12.01
CA ARG A 168 7.47 -12.42 -11.45
C ARG A 168 6.86 -11.50 -12.49
N PHE A 169 7.67 -10.82 -13.27
CA PHE A 169 7.19 -9.96 -14.35
C PHE A 169 6.40 -10.74 -15.42
N ASN A 170 6.82 -11.95 -15.76
CA ASN A 170 6.08 -12.81 -16.69
C ASN A 170 4.69 -13.20 -16.14
N ILE A 171 4.59 -13.53 -14.84
CA ILE A 171 3.29 -13.80 -14.19
C ILE A 171 2.40 -12.57 -14.29
N LEU A 172 2.93 -11.40 -13.98
CA LEU A 172 2.21 -10.12 -14.04
C LEU A 172 1.67 -9.84 -15.45
N VAL A 173 2.54 -9.87 -16.45
CA VAL A 173 2.18 -9.59 -17.86
C VAL A 173 1.12 -10.57 -18.37
N LYS A 174 1.22 -11.84 -17.99
CA LYS A 174 0.26 -12.89 -18.40
C LYS A 174 -1.10 -12.73 -17.70
N LYS A 175 -1.09 -12.41 -16.40
CA LYS A 175 -2.32 -12.39 -15.59
C LYS A 175 -3.06 -11.06 -15.66
N PHE A 176 -2.32 -9.95 -15.83
CA PHE A 176 -2.86 -8.59 -15.80
C PHE A 176 -2.36 -7.73 -16.99
N PRO A 177 -2.55 -8.17 -18.25
CA PRO A 177 -1.95 -7.52 -19.42
C PRO A 177 -2.36 -6.05 -19.59
N GLU A 178 -3.54 -5.66 -19.10
CA GLU A 178 -4.06 -4.29 -19.19
C GLU A 178 -3.52 -3.34 -18.10
N SER A 179 -2.82 -3.87 -17.11
CA SER A 179 -2.25 -3.07 -16.03
C SER A 179 -1.11 -2.17 -16.52
N ASN A 180 -1.07 -0.95 -15.99
CA ASN A 180 0.02 -0.02 -16.29
C ASN A 180 1.40 -0.57 -15.84
N VAL A 181 1.44 -1.32 -14.73
CA VAL A 181 2.69 -1.93 -14.25
C VAL A 181 3.08 -3.14 -15.08
N ALA A 182 2.13 -3.84 -15.74
CA ALA A 182 2.44 -4.94 -16.66
C ALA A 182 3.21 -4.46 -17.90
N ARG A 183 2.87 -3.31 -18.47
CA ARG A 183 3.62 -2.73 -19.59
C ARG A 183 5.06 -2.43 -19.22
N ARG A 184 5.27 -1.84 -18.04
CA ARG A 184 6.61 -1.58 -17.49
C ARG A 184 7.37 -2.88 -17.28
N ALA A 185 6.73 -3.87 -16.64
CA ALA A 185 7.31 -5.19 -16.41
C ALA A 185 7.74 -5.87 -17.70
N ALA A 186 6.91 -5.79 -18.77
CA ALA A 186 7.24 -6.35 -20.07
C ALA A 186 8.51 -5.73 -20.67
N ASN A 187 8.71 -4.44 -20.52
CA ASN A 187 9.94 -3.78 -20.98
C ASN A 187 11.15 -4.14 -20.09
N GLU A 188 10.95 -4.21 -18.77
CA GLU A 188 11.99 -4.64 -17.82
C GLU A 188 12.51 -6.06 -18.12
N ILE A 189 11.64 -7.00 -18.55
CA ILE A 189 12.04 -8.36 -18.96
C ILE A 189 13.07 -8.29 -20.09
N GLY A 190 12.85 -7.47 -21.11
CA GLY A 190 13.80 -7.30 -22.21
C GLY A 190 15.15 -6.77 -21.73
N LEU A 191 15.12 -5.75 -20.86
CA LEU A 191 16.33 -5.17 -20.27
C LEU A 191 17.10 -6.18 -19.42
N LEU A 192 16.41 -6.99 -18.60
CA LEU A 192 17.06 -8.00 -17.75
C LEU A 192 17.70 -9.12 -18.59
N TYR A 193 17.06 -9.56 -19.66
CA TYR A 193 17.69 -10.49 -20.59
C TYR A 193 18.92 -9.89 -21.27
N TYR A 194 18.86 -8.61 -21.64
CA TYR A 194 20.02 -7.91 -22.22
C TYR A 194 21.18 -7.83 -21.23
N GLN A 195 20.90 -7.50 -19.95
CA GLN A 195 21.92 -7.44 -18.88
C GLN A 195 22.56 -8.82 -18.61
N ASP A 196 21.83 -9.90 -18.84
CA ASP A 196 22.32 -11.28 -18.70
C ASP A 196 23.02 -11.80 -19.99
N ASP A 197 23.29 -10.95 -20.97
CA ASP A 197 23.86 -11.30 -22.29
C ASP A 197 22.99 -12.29 -23.11
N LYS A 198 21.69 -12.42 -22.76
CA LYS A 198 20.69 -13.25 -23.46
C LYS A 198 20.01 -12.44 -24.56
N TYR A 199 20.81 -12.05 -25.57
CA TYR A 199 20.34 -11.13 -26.63
C TYR A 199 19.16 -11.66 -27.45
N PRO A 200 19.09 -12.96 -27.83
CA PRO A 200 17.92 -13.47 -28.56
C PRO A 200 16.61 -13.33 -27.77
N GLU A 201 16.64 -13.61 -26.45
CA GLU A 201 15.51 -13.49 -25.55
C GLU A 201 15.13 -12.01 -25.34
N ALA A 202 16.10 -11.12 -25.20
CA ALA A 202 15.88 -9.69 -25.11
C ALA A 202 15.16 -9.14 -26.35
N ILE A 203 15.65 -9.51 -27.54
CA ILE A 203 15.01 -9.12 -28.81
C ILE A 203 13.58 -9.61 -28.90
N GLN A 204 13.31 -10.85 -28.50
CA GLN A 204 11.98 -11.42 -28.48
C GLN A 204 11.05 -10.66 -27.51
N ALA A 205 11.54 -10.38 -26.30
CA ALA A 205 10.79 -9.64 -25.29
C ALA A 205 10.44 -8.23 -25.78
N TYR A 206 11.39 -7.49 -26.33
CA TYR A 206 11.11 -6.15 -26.88
C TYR A 206 10.12 -6.18 -28.06
N LYS A 207 10.22 -7.15 -28.99
CA LYS A 207 9.25 -7.32 -30.06
C LYS A 207 7.84 -7.58 -29.51
N GLN A 208 7.74 -8.37 -28.44
CA GLN A 208 6.46 -8.61 -27.78
C GLN A 208 5.87 -7.35 -27.14
N VAL A 209 6.69 -6.49 -26.50
CA VAL A 209 6.24 -5.21 -25.97
C VAL A 209 5.65 -4.32 -27.08
N ILE A 210 6.35 -4.22 -28.21
CA ILE A 210 5.90 -3.42 -29.38
C ILE A 210 4.56 -3.93 -29.92
N ALA A 211 4.41 -5.26 -30.00
CA ALA A 211 3.20 -5.88 -30.51
C ALA A 211 2.01 -5.79 -29.56
N SER A 212 2.25 -5.98 -28.24
CA SER A 212 1.19 -6.03 -27.23
C SER A 212 0.74 -4.64 -26.78
N TYR A 213 1.62 -3.63 -26.83
CA TYR A 213 1.35 -2.29 -26.32
C TYR A 213 1.64 -1.19 -27.37
N PRO A 214 1.07 -1.27 -28.57
CA PRO A 214 1.39 -0.36 -29.65
C PRO A 214 1.09 1.09 -29.27
N GLY A 215 2.02 1.99 -29.58
CA GLY A 215 1.90 3.42 -29.30
C GLY A 215 2.20 3.83 -27.85
N SER A 216 2.47 2.88 -26.93
CA SER A 216 2.91 3.16 -25.56
C SER A 216 4.32 3.74 -25.51
N GLU A 217 4.68 4.34 -24.38
CA GLU A 217 6.06 4.78 -24.13
C GLU A 217 7.01 3.58 -24.08
N GLU A 218 6.58 2.48 -23.44
CA GLU A 218 7.33 1.24 -23.35
C GLU A 218 7.63 0.64 -24.74
N ALA A 219 6.67 0.68 -25.67
CA ALA A 219 6.89 0.24 -27.05
C ALA A 219 7.92 1.11 -27.78
N ARG A 220 7.91 2.44 -27.55
CA ARG A 220 8.92 3.34 -28.12
C ARG A 220 10.32 3.09 -27.55
N LEU A 221 10.41 2.82 -26.25
CA LEU A 221 11.67 2.43 -25.59
C LEU A 221 12.17 1.11 -26.17
N ALA A 222 11.31 0.09 -26.27
CA ALA A 222 11.67 -1.20 -26.85
C ALA A 222 12.14 -1.09 -28.31
N GLN A 223 11.53 -0.22 -29.12
CA GLN A 223 11.99 0.05 -30.50
C GLN A 223 13.37 0.71 -30.56
N ARG A 224 13.69 1.56 -29.59
CA ARG A 224 15.03 2.17 -29.48
C ARG A 224 16.07 1.13 -29.09
N ASP A 225 15.76 0.29 -28.12
CA ASP A 225 16.69 -0.69 -27.54
C ASP A 225 16.91 -1.91 -28.43
N LEU A 226 16.09 -2.08 -29.48
CA LEU A 226 16.29 -3.06 -30.56
C LEU A 226 17.27 -2.63 -31.66
N LYS A 227 17.73 -1.37 -31.67
CA LYS A 227 18.68 -0.85 -32.66
C LYS A 227 20.12 -1.06 -32.22
#